data_5e32b8d70b272ba8cb21938de215ef55
#
_entry.id   5e32b8d70b272ba8cb21938de215ef55
#
_cell.length_a   1.000
_cell.length_b   1.000
_cell.length_c   1.000
_cell.angle_alpha   90.00
_cell.angle_beta   90.00
_cell.angle_gamma   90.00
#
_symmetry.space_group_name_H-M   'P 1'
#
loop_
_entity.id
_entity.type
_entity.pdbx_description
1 polymer ?
#
loop_
_entity_poly.entity_id
_entity_poly.type
_entity_poly.pdbx_seq_one_letter_code
_entity_poly.pdbx_strand_id
1 'polypeptide(L)'
;KVINEGHTIGNHTFNHLNGWKTSTDDYLKNTFLCQAEVNKLNPENNKLFRPPYGKIKQSQSKKLQKLGYKIIMWDVLSADFDQTITPEKCLKNVLENVVSGSIIIFHDSVKGYKNLEYVLPKTLKTLKDRGFTFDAIQ
;
A
#
# COMPACT_ATOMS: atom_id res chain seq x y z
N LYS A 1 7.79 -4.82 15.62
CA LYS A 1 7.59 -6.12 14.95
C LYS A 1 7.84 -5.98 13.45
N VAL A 2 7.02 -5.24 12.67
CA VAL A 2 7.12 -5.11 11.20
C VAL A 2 8.55 -4.82 10.73
N ILE A 3 9.19 -3.77 11.24
CA ILE A 3 10.56 -3.38 10.87
C ILE A 3 11.58 -4.48 11.25
N ASN A 4 11.46 -5.04 12.46
CA ASN A 4 12.39 -6.09 12.94
C ASN A 4 12.31 -7.40 12.15
N GLU A 5 11.23 -7.59 11.40
CA GLU A 5 11.03 -8.73 10.50
C GLU A 5 11.42 -8.43 9.04
N GLY A 6 12.09 -7.28 8.79
CA GLY A 6 12.61 -6.92 7.47
C GLY A 6 11.58 -6.26 6.53
N HIS A 7 10.41 -5.88 7.04
CA HIS A 7 9.41 -5.18 6.24
C HIS A 7 9.67 -3.67 6.22
N THR A 8 9.25 -3.01 5.14
CA THR A 8 9.39 -1.57 4.97
C THR A 8 8.10 -0.84 5.35
N ILE A 9 8.22 0.28 6.06
CA ILE A 9 7.11 1.18 6.36
C ILE A 9 7.15 2.36 5.40
N GLY A 10 6.02 2.67 4.80
CA GLY A 10 5.82 3.82 3.91
C GLY A 10 4.77 4.79 4.42
N ASN A 11 4.71 5.95 3.78
CA ASN A 11 3.79 7.03 4.07
C ASN A 11 2.49 6.87 3.28
N HIS A 12 1.34 7.05 3.94
CA HIS A 12 0.01 6.94 3.32
C HIS A 12 -0.90 8.12 3.69
N THR A 13 -0.32 9.30 3.91
CA THR A 13 -0.88 10.48 4.57
C THR A 13 -1.33 10.21 6.02
N PHE A 14 -1.42 11.25 6.83
CA PHE A 14 -1.77 11.09 8.25
C PHE A 14 -3.27 10.79 8.44
N ASN A 15 -4.13 11.44 7.65
CA ASN A 15 -5.59 11.33 7.73
C ASN A 15 -6.22 10.60 6.53
N HIS A 16 -5.44 9.81 5.78
CA HIS A 16 -5.93 9.06 4.61
C HIS A 16 -6.66 9.95 3.59
N LEU A 17 -6.05 11.11 3.25
CA LEU A 17 -6.67 12.14 2.41
C LEU A 17 -6.76 11.72 0.94
N ASN A 18 -7.92 11.98 0.33
CA ASN A 18 -8.09 11.85 -1.11
C ASN A 18 -7.41 13.03 -1.83
N GLY A 19 -6.31 12.78 -2.54
CA GLY A 19 -5.52 13.82 -3.20
C GLY A 19 -6.32 14.64 -4.21
N TRP A 20 -7.26 14.04 -4.94
CA TRP A 20 -8.09 14.77 -5.91
C TRP A 20 -9.02 15.78 -5.26
N LYS A 21 -9.45 15.52 -4.01
CA LYS A 21 -10.38 16.36 -3.26
C LYS A 21 -9.69 17.33 -2.29
N THR A 22 -8.35 17.27 -2.20
CA THR A 22 -7.57 18.05 -1.24
C THR A 22 -6.72 19.08 -1.98
N SER A 23 -6.52 20.27 -1.40
CA SER A 23 -5.55 21.24 -1.93
C SER A 23 -4.15 20.63 -1.91
N THR A 24 -3.26 21.11 -2.79
CA THR A 24 -1.88 20.60 -2.82
C THR A 24 -1.16 20.86 -1.50
N ASP A 25 -1.33 22.03 -0.91
CA ASP A 25 -0.63 22.42 0.31
C ASP A 25 -1.12 21.63 1.53
N ASP A 26 -2.42 21.41 1.67
CA ASP A 26 -2.96 20.60 2.76
C ASP A 26 -2.57 19.11 2.61
N TYR A 27 -2.54 18.62 1.38
CA TYR A 27 -2.10 17.27 1.09
C TYR A 27 -0.63 17.04 1.51
N LEU A 28 0.25 18.00 1.16
CA LEU A 28 1.66 17.96 1.55
C LEU A 28 1.84 18.08 3.07
N LYS A 29 1.14 19.03 3.73
CA LYS A 29 1.16 19.15 5.20
C LYS A 29 0.79 17.82 5.87
N ASN A 30 -0.28 17.18 5.38
CA ASN A 30 -0.75 15.90 5.92
C ASN A 30 0.24 14.76 5.67
N THR A 31 0.90 14.76 4.50
CA THR A 31 2.00 13.84 4.20
C THR A 31 3.18 14.04 5.15
N PHE A 32 3.56 15.29 5.46
CA PHE A 32 4.66 15.56 6.39
C PHE A 32 4.36 15.17 7.83
N LEU A 33 3.11 15.32 8.29
CA LEU A 33 2.68 14.81 9.58
C LEU A 33 2.87 13.28 9.68
N CYS A 34 2.45 12.56 8.67
CA CYS A 34 2.67 11.11 8.61
C CYS A 34 4.18 10.77 8.55
N GLN A 35 4.96 11.53 7.76
CA GLN A 35 6.40 11.29 7.65
C GLN A 35 7.12 11.49 8.99
N ALA A 36 6.71 12.45 9.78
CA ALA A 36 7.27 12.67 11.13
C ALA A 36 7.09 11.43 12.02
N GLU A 37 5.94 10.73 11.94
CA GLU A 37 5.72 9.50 12.68
C GLU A 37 6.54 8.33 12.11
N VAL A 38 6.63 8.20 10.77
CA VAL A 38 7.46 7.18 10.13
C VAL A 38 8.93 7.35 10.51
N ASN A 39 9.44 8.57 10.58
CA ASN A 39 10.82 8.86 10.94
C ASN A 39 11.16 8.48 12.40
N LYS A 40 10.19 8.53 13.32
CA LYS A 40 10.39 8.06 14.70
C LYS A 40 10.64 6.55 14.77
N LEU A 41 10.04 5.80 13.84
CA LEU A 41 10.14 4.34 13.78
C LEU A 41 11.33 3.87 12.93
N ASN A 42 11.64 4.59 11.87
CA ASN A 42 12.74 4.30 10.94
C ASN A 42 13.31 5.63 10.40
N PRO A 43 14.34 6.21 11.06
CA PRO A 43 14.95 7.49 10.64
C PRO A 43 15.55 7.46 9.22
N GLU A 44 16.06 6.32 8.80
CA GLU A 44 16.71 6.12 7.48
C GLU A 44 15.75 5.56 6.42
N ASN A 45 14.44 5.83 6.56
CA ASN A 45 13.46 5.30 5.62
C ASN A 45 13.62 5.87 4.19
N ASN A 46 13.25 5.06 3.21
CA ASN A 46 13.34 5.39 1.78
C ASN A 46 12.27 6.37 1.26
N LYS A 47 11.54 7.05 2.14
CA LYS A 47 10.43 7.95 1.79
C LYS A 47 9.46 7.33 0.77
N LEU A 48 9.08 6.09 0.98
CA LEU A 48 8.04 5.45 0.18
C LEU A 48 6.69 6.10 0.48
N PHE A 49 5.98 6.48 -0.56
CA PHE A 49 4.66 7.11 -0.44
C PHE A 49 3.64 6.41 -1.32
N ARG A 50 2.51 6.02 -0.74
CA ARG A 50 1.36 5.53 -1.50
C ARG A 50 0.18 6.48 -1.32
N PRO A 51 -0.40 7.03 -2.42
CA PRO A 51 -1.56 7.90 -2.29
C PRO A 51 -2.80 7.10 -1.87
N PRO A 52 -3.56 7.59 -0.86
CA PRO A 52 -4.85 6.99 -0.53
C PRO A 52 -5.77 6.90 -1.75
N TYR A 53 -6.48 5.79 -1.89
CA TYR A 53 -7.34 5.49 -3.03
C TYR A 53 -6.63 5.46 -4.41
N GLY A 54 -5.31 5.53 -4.47
CA GLY A 54 -4.57 5.76 -5.71
C GLY A 54 -4.77 7.17 -6.30
N LYS A 55 -5.37 8.10 -5.54
CA LYS A 55 -5.80 9.42 -6.03
C LYS A 55 -4.82 10.50 -5.61
N ILE A 56 -4.02 10.95 -6.56
CA ILE A 56 -3.03 12.02 -6.39
C ILE A 56 -3.08 12.97 -7.59
N LYS A 57 -2.99 14.29 -7.35
CA LYS A 57 -2.84 15.29 -8.42
C LYS A 57 -1.40 15.31 -8.92
N GLN A 58 -1.22 15.66 -10.19
CA GLN A 58 0.12 15.80 -10.77
C GLN A 58 0.99 16.83 -10.01
N SER A 59 0.37 17.94 -9.54
CA SER A 59 1.07 18.94 -8.72
C SER A 59 1.57 18.38 -7.39
N GLN A 60 0.78 17.53 -6.73
CA GLN A 60 1.15 16.85 -5.48
C GLN A 60 2.28 15.85 -5.73
N SER A 61 2.13 14.98 -6.74
CA SER A 61 3.13 13.99 -7.10
C SER A 61 4.48 14.63 -7.44
N LYS A 62 4.49 15.64 -8.31
CA LYS A 62 5.73 16.36 -8.68
C LYS A 62 6.42 17.00 -7.48
N LYS A 63 5.66 17.61 -6.55
CA LYS A 63 6.24 18.22 -5.34
C LYS A 63 6.83 17.13 -4.42
N LEU A 64 6.11 16.03 -4.20
CA LEU A 64 6.62 14.92 -3.36
C LEU A 64 7.87 14.28 -3.96
N GLN A 65 7.89 14.03 -5.27
CA GLN A 65 9.09 13.49 -5.95
C GLN A 65 10.31 14.43 -5.82
N LYS A 66 10.12 15.75 -5.94
CA LYS A 66 11.19 16.73 -5.70
C LYS A 66 11.72 16.70 -4.26
N LEU A 67 10.93 16.27 -3.30
CA LEU A 67 11.30 16.09 -1.89
C LEU A 67 11.87 14.69 -1.59
N GLY A 68 12.12 13.90 -2.64
CA GLY A 68 12.73 12.57 -2.54
C GLY A 68 11.75 11.43 -2.27
N TYR A 69 10.43 11.66 -2.33
CA TYR A 69 9.47 10.58 -2.18
C TYR A 69 9.39 9.71 -3.44
N LYS A 70 9.42 8.40 -3.25
CA LYS A 70 9.10 7.41 -4.29
C LYS A 70 7.60 7.12 -4.23
N ILE A 71 6.86 7.43 -5.31
CA ILE A 71 5.41 7.19 -5.37
C ILE A 71 5.16 5.74 -5.76
N ILE A 72 4.60 4.97 -4.84
CA ILE A 72 4.36 3.53 -5.01
C ILE A 72 2.88 3.27 -5.31
N MET A 73 2.60 2.85 -6.51
CA MET A 73 1.27 2.40 -6.94
C MET A 73 1.17 0.87 -6.86
N TRP A 74 0.18 0.28 -7.49
CA TRP A 74 -0.04 -1.16 -7.57
C TRP A 74 -0.66 -1.52 -8.92
N ASP A 75 -0.59 -2.78 -9.24
CA ASP A 75 -1.24 -3.37 -10.43
C ASP A 75 -2.27 -4.43 -10.04
N VAL A 76 -2.17 -5.04 -8.86
CA VAL A 76 -3.11 -6.04 -8.39
C VAL A 76 -3.81 -5.60 -7.10
N LEU A 77 -5.13 -5.54 -7.15
CA LEU A 77 -5.99 -5.21 -6.01
C LEU A 77 -6.81 -6.43 -5.60
N SER A 78 -6.62 -6.89 -4.36
CA SER A 78 -7.43 -7.99 -3.80
C SER A 78 -8.90 -7.62 -3.66
N ALA A 79 -9.19 -6.34 -3.40
CA ALA A 79 -10.48 -5.79 -2.99
C ALA A 79 -11.01 -6.37 -1.67
N ASP A 80 -10.12 -6.78 -0.78
CA ASP A 80 -10.43 -7.36 0.54
C ASP A 80 -11.27 -6.44 1.44
N PHE A 81 -11.18 -5.13 1.26
CA PHE A 81 -11.97 -4.11 1.97
C PHE A 81 -13.45 -4.06 1.55
N ASP A 82 -13.81 -4.65 0.42
CA ASP A 82 -15.17 -4.66 -0.10
C ASP A 82 -15.97 -5.83 0.52
N GLN A 83 -16.86 -5.49 1.44
CA GLN A 83 -17.69 -6.47 2.16
C GLN A 83 -18.80 -7.09 1.29
N THR A 84 -18.99 -6.60 0.07
CA THR A 84 -20.00 -7.12 -0.87
C THR A 84 -19.49 -8.30 -1.70
N ILE A 85 -18.17 -8.53 -1.71
CA ILE A 85 -17.57 -9.64 -2.43
C ILE A 85 -17.09 -10.75 -1.47
N THR A 86 -17.05 -11.97 -2.00
CA THR A 86 -16.62 -13.13 -1.20
C THR A 86 -15.11 -13.22 -1.08
N PRO A 87 -14.57 -13.91 -0.04
CA PRO A 87 -13.15 -14.19 0.05
C PRO A 87 -12.58 -14.91 -1.17
N GLU A 88 -13.34 -15.82 -1.78
CA GLU A 88 -12.94 -16.55 -2.99
C GLU A 88 -12.78 -15.58 -4.17
N LYS A 89 -13.67 -14.59 -4.31
CA LYS A 89 -13.55 -13.56 -5.35
C LYS A 89 -12.30 -12.70 -5.13
N CYS A 90 -12.00 -12.32 -3.87
CA CYS A 90 -10.77 -11.63 -3.53
C CYS A 90 -9.52 -12.44 -3.92
N LEU A 91 -9.51 -13.75 -3.59
CA LEU A 91 -8.41 -14.64 -3.95
C LEU A 91 -8.25 -14.73 -5.48
N LYS A 92 -9.35 -14.86 -6.19
CA LYS A 92 -9.36 -14.90 -7.66
C LYS A 92 -8.80 -13.60 -8.26
N ASN A 93 -9.19 -12.44 -7.73
CA ASN A 93 -8.66 -11.13 -8.15
C ASN A 93 -7.12 -11.08 -8.10
N VAL A 94 -6.52 -11.71 -7.11
CA VAL A 94 -5.05 -11.78 -7.00
C VAL A 94 -4.47 -12.83 -7.94
N LEU A 95 -4.91 -14.08 -7.82
CA LEU A 95 -4.24 -15.23 -8.46
C LEU A 95 -4.33 -15.24 -9.99
N GLU A 96 -5.33 -14.57 -10.58
CA GLU A 96 -5.51 -14.44 -12.03
C GLU A 96 -4.77 -13.25 -12.64
N ASN A 97 -4.40 -12.26 -11.82
CA ASN A 97 -3.81 -11.02 -12.34
C ASN A 97 -2.33 -10.83 -11.98
N VAL A 98 -1.81 -11.62 -11.03
CA VAL A 98 -0.42 -11.47 -10.59
C VAL A 98 0.56 -11.98 -11.62
N VAL A 99 1.61 -11.18 -11.85
CA VAL A 99 2.77 -11.51 -12.68
C VAL A 99 4.07 -11.20 -11.91
N SER A 100 5.22 -11.57 -12.44
CA SER A 100 6.51 -11.20 -11.83
C SER A 100 6.65 -9.67 -11.76
N GLY A 101 7.01 -9.17 -10.59
CA GLY A 101 7.12 -7.73 -10.32
C GLY A 101 5.82 -7.05 -9.89
N SER A 102 4.71 -7.77 -9.79
CA SER A 102 3.43 -7.22 -9.31
C SER A 102 3.52 -6.67 -7.89
N ILE A 103 2.86 -5.55 -7.67
CA ILE A 103 2.58 -5.00 -6.34
C ILE A 103 1.12 -5.27 -6.01
N ILE A 104 0.91 -6.13 -5.03
CA ILE A 104 -0.43 -6.57 -4.61
C ILE A 104 -0.89 -5.76 -3.39
N ILE A 105 -2.13 -5.25 -3.42
CA ILE A 105 -2.72 -4.52 -2.28
C ILE A 105 -3.64 -5.43 -1.48
N PHE A 106 -3.38 -5.42 -0.17
CA PHE A 106 -4.28 -5.86 0.90
C PHE A 106 -4.45 -4.74 1.92
N HIS A 107 -5.51 -4.79 2.72
CA HIS A 107 -5.82 -3.77 3.71
C HIS A 107 -5.89 -4.38 5.12
N ASP A 108 -4.95 -4.02 5.98
CA ASP A 108 -5.00 -4.35 7.41
C ASP A 108 -5.98 -3.39 8.11
N SER A 109 -7.25 -3.73 8.01
CA SER A 109 -8.35 -2.93 8.55
C SER A 109 -9.48 -3.83 9.05
N VAL A 110 -10.27 -3.34 10.00
CA VAL A 110 -11.46 -4.05 10.51
C VAL A 110 -12.40 -4.47 9.38
N LYS A 111 -12.57 -3.62 8.37
CA LYS A 111 -13.42 -3.91 7.21
C LYS A 111 -12.86 -5.01 6.31
N GLY A 112 -11.56 -5.03 6.14
CA GLY A 112 -10.86 -6.00 5.29
C GLY A 112 -10.64 -7.36 5.96
N TYR A 113 -10.65 -7.40 7.29
CA TYR A 113 -10.18 -8.56 8.06
C TYR A 113 -10.82 -9.89 7.66
N LYS A 114 -12.15 -9.91 7.51
CA LYS A 114 -12.89 -11.12 7.13
C LYS A 114 -12.39 -11.75 5.83
N ASN A 115 -12.11 -10.91 4.83
CA ASN A 115 -11.57 -11.38 3.56
C ASN A 115 -10.06 -11.65 3.68
N LEU A 116 -9.32 -10.75 4.35
CA LEU A 116 -7.87 -10.80 4.49
C LEU A 116 -7.40 -12.10 5.16
N GLU A 117 -8.03 -12.51 6.28
CA GLU A 117 -7.64 -13.70 7.03
C GLU A 117 -7.73 -14.99 6.20
N TYR A 118 -8.66 -15.05 5.25
CA TYR A 118 -8.80 -16.15 4.32
C TYR A 118 -7.86 -16.04 3.11
N VAL A 119 -7.78 -14.84 2.52
CA VAL A 119 -7.15 -14.63 1.22
C VAL A 119 -5.63 -14.59 1.34
N LEU A 120 -5.09 -13.86 2.32
CA LEU A 120 -3.65 -13.61 2.41
C LEU A 120 -2.83 -14.90 2.57
N PRO A 121 -3.14 -15.82 3.51
CA PRO A 121 -2.39 -17.07 3.64
C PRO A 121 -2.45 -17.95 2.37
N LYS A 122 -3.63 -18.00 1.73
CA LYS A 122 -3.81 -18.77 0.49
C LYS A 122 -3.06 -18.16 -0.68
N THR A 123 -3.05 -16.82 -0.79
CA THR A 123 -2.27 -16.11 -1.79
C THR A 123 -0.78 -16.43 -1.64
N LEU A 124 -0.23 -16.25 -0.44
CA LEU A 124 1.18 -16.50 -0.17
C LEU A 124 1.58 -17.94 -0.49
N LYS A 125 0.78 -18.91 -0.03
CA LYS A 125 1.03 -20.32 -0.31
C LYS A 125 0.99 -20.61 -1.81
N THR A 126 -0.08 -20.22 -2.49
CA THR A 126 -0.29 -20.55 -3.90
C THR A 126 0.77 -19.89 -4.80
N LEU A 127 1.14 -18.63 -4.52
CA LEU A 127 2.17 -17.95 -5.32
C LEU A 127 3.55 -18.56 -5.09
N LYS A 128 3.86 -18.94 -3.83
CA LYS A 128 5.09 -19.69 -3.54
C LYS A 128 5.15 -21.02 -4.27
N ASP A 129 4.04 -21.78 -4.28
CA ASP A 129 3.93 -23.06 -5.00
C ASP A 129 4.08 -22.87 -6.53
N ARG A 130 3.72 -21.67 -7.05
CA ARG A 130 3.93 -21.28 -8.47
C ARG A 130 5.34 -20.76 -8.76
N GLY A 131 6.25 -20.71 -7.78
CA GLY A 131 7.64 -20.27 -7.94
C GLY A 131 7.86 -18.76 -7.75
N PHE A 132 6.88 -18.00 -7.31
CA PHE A 132 7.08 -16.59 -6.97
C PHE A 132 7.87 -16.43 -5.66
N THR A 133 8.71 -15.41 -5.63
CA THR A 133 9.35 -14.90 -4.42
C THR A 133 8.67 -13.61 -3.97
N PHE A 134 8.79 -13.29 -2.68
CA PHE A 134 8.24 -12.07 -2.10
C PHE A 134 9.38 -11.21 -1.59
N ASP A 135 9.32 -9.93 -1.86
CA ASP A 135 10.35 -8.98 -1.43
C ASP A 135 9.72 -7.68 -0.91
N ALA A 136 10.47 -6.95 -0.07
CA ALA A 136 10.06 -5.64 0.40
C ALA A 136 10.41 -4.56 -0.64
N ILE A 137 9.51 -3.57 -0.81
CA ILE A 137 9.79 -2.40 -1.64
C ILE A 137 10.86 -1.54 -0.95
N GLN A 138 11.92 -1.19 -1.68
CA GLN A 138 13.05 -0.40 -1.20
C GLN A 138 13.12 0.99 -1.85
#